data_46ac9105c98833faa27c46fe8fc88661
#
_entry.id   46ac9105c98833faa27c46fe8fc88661
#
_cell.length_a   1.000
_cell.length_b   1.000
_cell.length_c   1.000
_cell.angle_alpha   90.00
_cell.angle_beta   90.00
_cell.angle_gamma   90.00
#
_symmetry.space_group_name_H-M   'P 1'
#
loop_
_entity.id
_entity.type
_entity.pdbx_description
1 polymer ?
#
loop_
_entity_poly.entity_id
_entity_poly.type
_entity_poly.pdbx_seq_one_letter_code
_entity_poly.pdbx_strand_id
1 'polypeptide(L)'
;TAEKAENFKTDNLSFYSLDLFEPGLNIEDKEIFLQEFKETLSRAFELQNYDIIHAHYWLSGLIAKQISDELNIPYVFTAHSLGVFLDGYNKERVDCEKMIMESSNIITASSKYESSLITNSYDIDEKSIIQIPPGIDKEIFTYDSNLERENILLSVGRIQEQKRQMEVLKFIDNFRKIDTNFLCYFVGGPSGKSGDDYLIELKNTVKELNLDSNVEFLGNLTQTEIKILMN
;
A
#
# COMPACT_ATOMS: atom_id res chain seq x y z
N THR A 1 -11.79 -11.96 -6.08
CA THR A 1 -12.86 -11.02 -6.44
C THR A 1 -12.91 -9.98 -5.34
N ALA A 2 -12.41 -8.75 -5.62
CA ALA A 2 -12.63 -7.65 -4.71
C ALA A 2 -14.15 -7.43 -4.61
N GLU A 3 -14.69 -7.45 -3.40
CA GLU A 3 -16.07 -6.99 -3.17
C GLU A 3 -16.17 -5.56 -3.71
N LYS A 4 -17.23 -5.26 -4.46
CA LYS A 4 -17.52 -3.90 -4.90
C LYS A 4 -17.62 -3.04 -3.66
N ALA A 5 -16.75 -2.03 -3.54
CA ALA A 5 -16.88 -1.07 -2.48
C ALA A 5 -18.20 -0.30 -2.69
N GLU A 6 -19.11 -0.38 -1.72
CA GLU A 6 -20.36 0.36 -1.78
C GLU A 6 -20.10 1.86 -1.63
N ASN A 7 -20.83 2.67 -2.40
CA ASN A 7 -20.80 4.11 -2.22
C ASN A 7 -21.39 4.44 -0.84
N PHE A 8 -20.69 5.31 -0.09
CA PHE A 8 -21.20 5.79 1.18
C PHE A 8 -21.02 7.31 1.31
N LYS A 9 -21.84 7.91 2.14
CA LYS A 9 -21.79 9.34 2.41
C LYS A 9 -22.02 9.60 3.89
N THR A 10 -21.17 10.47 4.45
CA THR A 10 -21.36 11.08 5.77
C THR A 10 -21.52 12.59 5.60
N ASP A 11 -21.66 13.33 6.69
CA ASP A 11 -21.78 14.81 6.63
C ASP A 11 -20.60 15.49 5.94
N ASN A 12 -19.39 14.92 6.08
CA ASN A 12 -18.14 15.52 5.58
C ASN A 12 -17.37 14.65 4.58
N LEU A 13 -17.85 13.44 4.27
CA LEU A 13 -17.17 12.50 3.38
C LEU A 13 -18.17 11.79 2.49
N SER A 14 -17.91 11.82 1.20
CA SER A 14 -18.60 10.98 0.22
C SER A 14 -17.58 10.06 -0.45
N PHE A 15 -17.83 8.78 -0.41
CA PHE A 15 -17.03 7.77 -1.09
C PHE A 15 -17.79 7.25 -2.32
N TYR A 16 -17.12 7.23 -3.45
CA TYR A 16 -17.66 6.73 -4.70
C TYR A 16 -16.73 5.68 -5.30
N SER A 17 -17.27 4.49 -5.54
CA SER A 17 -16.60 3.47 -6.35
C SER A 17 -17.01 3.65 -7.80
N LEU A 18 -16.05 3.88 -8.67
CA LEU A 18 -16.29 4.01 -10.11
C LEU A 18 -15.92 2.69 -10.79
N ASP A 19 -16.89 2.08 -11.45
CA ASP A 19 -16.64 0.93 -12.34
C ASP A 19 -16.04 1.46 -13.65
N LEU A 20 -14.72 1.39 -13.78
CA LEU A 20 -13.99 1.92 -14.93
C LEU A 20 -13.87 0.90 -16.05
N PHE A 21 -13.86 -0.40 -15.72
CA PHE A 21 -13.55 -1.45 -16.70
C PHE A 21 -14.34 -2.73 -16.46
N GLU A 22 -14.57 -3.47 -17.55
CA GLU A 22 -14.96 -4.87 -17.46
C GLU A 22 -13.84 -5.69 -16.77
N PRO A 23 -14.18 -6.71 -15.96
CA PRO A 23 -13.19 -7.57 -15.34
C PRO A 23 -12.28 -8.22 -16.40
N GLY A 24 -11.01 -7.90 -16.39
CA GLY A 24 -10.01 -8.48 -17.30
C GLY A 24 -9.26 -7.50 -18.18
N LEU A 25 -9.59 -6.21 -18.17
CA LEU A 25 -8.78 -5.21 -18.88
C LEU A 25 -7.41 -5.10 -18.21
N ASN A 26 -6.38 -5.26 -19.03
CA ASN A 26 -5.01 -5.16 -18.56
C ASN A 26 -4.65 -3.68 -18.45
N ILE A 27 -4.14 -3.26 -17.26
CA ILE A 27 -3.62 -1.90 -17.01
C ILE A 27 -2.44 -1.55 -17.97
N GLU A 28 -2.03 -2.50 -18.80
CA GLU A 28 -0.97 -2.33 -19.81
C GLU A 28 -1.34 -1.33 -20.90
N ASP A 29 -2.65 -1.06 -21.14
CA ASP A 29 -3.07 0.00 -22.06
C ASP A 29 -3.36 1.29 -21.27
N LYS A 30 -2.29 1.92 -20.85
CA LYS A 30 -2.28 3.11 -20.01
C LYS A 30 -3.11 4.27 -20.62
N GLU A 31 -3.02 4.49 -21.92
CA GLU A 31 -3.67 5.63 -22.57
C GLU A 31 -5.19 5.47 -22.53
N ILE A 32 -5.71 4.29 -22.86
CA ILE A 32 -7.13 3.96 -22.76
C ILE A 32 -7.61 4.10 -21.30
N PHE A 33 -6.82 3.57 -20.34
CA PHE A 33 -7.13 3.70 -18.94
C PHE A 33 -7.27 5.16 -18.48
N LEU A 34 -6.30 6.00 -18.83
CA LEU A 34 -6.29 7.40 -18.42
C LEU A 34 -7.46 8.18 -19.02
N GLN A 35 -7.75 7.97 -20.29
CA GLN A 35 -8.87 8.63 -20.98
C GLN A 35 -10.20 8.23 -20.34
N GLU A 36 -10.47 6.94 -20.20
CA GLU A 36 -11.74 6.44 -19.66
C GLU A 36 -11.94 6.86 -18.19
N PHE A 37 -10.88 6.85 -17.39
CA PHE A 37 -10.94 7.31 -16.00
C PHE A 37 -11.29 8.81 -15.94
N LYS A 38 -10.60 9.64 -16.71
CA LYS A 38 -10.88 11.08 -16.78
C LYS A 38 -12.30 11.37 -17.23
N GLU A 39 -12.77 10.71 -18.29
CA GLU A 39 -14.12 10.89 -18.78
C GLU A 39 -15.18 10.45 -17.75
N THR A 40 -14.93 9.36 -17.03
CA THR A 40 -15.82 8.86 -15.99
C THR A 40 -15.88 9.81 -14.80
N LEU A 41 -14.73 10.34 -14.35
CA LEU A 41 -14.69 11.38 -13.32
C LEU A 41 -15.45 12.64 -13.76
N SER A 42 -15.23 13.12 -14.99
CA SER A 42 -15.88 14.34 -15.50
C SER A 42 -17.39 14.16 -15.67
N ARG A 43 -17.87 12.93 -15.95
CA ARG A 43 -19.32 12.63 -16.00
C ARG A 43 -19.94 12.47 -14.62
N ALA A 44 -19.18 11.93 -13.66
CA ALA A 44 -19.69 11.67 -12.31
C ALA A 44 -19.69 12.90 -11.40
N PHE A 45 -18.81 13.88 -11.66
CA PHE A 45 -18.56 15.02 -10.78
C PHE A 45 -18.42 16.32 -11.57
N GLU A 46 -18.91 17.40 -10.98
CA GLU A 46 -18.65 18.77 -11.42
C GLU A 46 -17.27 19.19 -10.88
N LEU A 47 -16.19 18.79 -11.57
CA LEU A 47 -14.81 18.90 -11.09
C LEU A 47 -14.41 20.36 -10.76
N GLN A 48 -14.99 21.34 -11.46
CA GLN A 48 -14.77 22.77 -11.22
C GLN A 48 -15.23 23.24 -9.83
N ASN A 49 -16.02 22.45 -9.11
CA ASN A 49 -16.50 22.78 -7.77
C ASN A 49 -15.56 22.33 -6.64
N TYR A 50 -14.42 21.75 -6.99
CA TYR A 50 -13.41 21.33 -6.02
C TYR A 50 -12.26 22.32 -5.94
N ASP A 51 -11.81 22.61 -4.71
CA ASP A 51 -10.72 23.55 -4.46
C ASP A 51 -9.34 22.92 -4.58
N ILE A 52 -9.25 21.59 -4.42
CA ILE A 52 -7.99 20.84 -4.45
C ILE A 52 -8.22 19.39 -4.87
N ILE A 53 -7.24 18.79 -5.53
CA ILE A 53 -7.21 17.37 -5.86
C ILE A 53 -6.11 16.71 -5.03
N HIS A 54 -6.37 15.55 -4.43
CA HIS A 54 -5.34 14.72 -3.82
C HIS A 54 -5.24 13.40 -4.58
N ALA A 55 -4.16 13.23 -5.32
CA ALA A 55 -3.92 12.05 -6.12
C ALA A 55 -3.04 11.04 -5.37
N HIS A 56 -3.49 9.80 -5.33
CA HIS A 56 -2.78 8.67 -4.75
C HIS A 56 -2.34 7.71 -5.86
N TYR A 57 -1.05 7.40 -5.93
CA TYR A 57 -0.43 6.56 -6.94
C TYR A 57 -0.27 7.25 -8.31
N TRP A 58 0.74 6.84 -9.08
CA TRP A 58 1.16 7.54 -10.30
C TRP A 58 0.09 7.66 -11.40
N LEU A 59 -0.78 6.64 -11.57
CA LEU A 59 -1.87 6.71 -12.56
C LEU A 59 -2.88 7.80 -12.21
N SER A 60 -3.28 7.89 -10.94
CA SER A 60 -4.15 8.97 -10.47
C SER A 60 -3.45 10.34 -10.55
N GLY A 61 -2.12 10.36 -10.35
CA GLY A 61 -1.31 11.56 -10.49
C GLY A 61 -1.33 12.13 -11.91
N LEU A 62 -1.26 11.26 -12.93
CA LEU A 62 -1.38 11.68 -14.34
C LEU A 62 -2.72 12.33 -14.63
N ILE A 63 -3.81 11.79 -14.10
CA ILE A 63 -5.16 12.33 -14.28
C ILE A 63 -5.32 13.65 -13.52
N ALA A 64 -4.84 13.70 -12.27
CA ALA A 64 -4.87 14.93 -11.47
C ALA A 64 -4.11 16.07 -12.16
N LYS A 65 -2.96 15.78 -12.76
CA LYS A 65 -2.22 16.75 -13.57
C LYS A 65 -3.04 17.25 -14.75
N GLN A 66 -3.67 16.38 -15.52
CA GLN A 66 -4.50 16.79 -16.66
C GLN A 66 -5.68 17.66 -16.22
N ILE A 67 -6.37 17.30 -15.13
CA ILE A 67 -7.49 18.09 -14.60
C ILE A 67 -7.00 19.43 -14.06
N SER A 68 -5.85 19.42 -13.37
CA SER A 68 -5.21 20.66 -12.88
C SER A 68 -4.87 21.62 -13.99
N ASP A 69 -4.27 21.13 -15.08
CA ASP A 69 -3.91 21.93 -16.25
C ASP A 69 -5.16 22.53 -16.95
N GLU A 70 -6.28 21.79 -17.00
CA GLU A 70 -7.50 22.21 -17.66
C GLU A 70 -8.35 23.17 -16.82
N LEU A 71 -8.47 22.92 -15.52
CA LEU A 71 -9.39 23.65 -14.63
C LEU A 71 -8.67 24.61 -13.68
N ASN A 72 -7.33 24.64 -13.70
CA ASN A 72 -6.50 25.43 -12.77
C ASN A 72 -6.78 25.13 -11.29
N ILE A 73 -7.01 23.85 -10.97
CA ILE A 73 -7.21 23.34 -9.61
C ILE A 73 -5.88 22.79 -9.10
N PRO A 74 -5.36 23.26 -7.95
CA PRO A 74 -4.12 22.74 -7.39
C PRO A 74 -4.25 21.26 -6.99
N TYR A 75 -3.14 20.51 -7.07
CA TYR A 75 -3.16 19.14 -6.62
C TYR A 75 -1.98 18.74 -5.73
N VAL A 76 -2.27 17.81 -4.82
CA VAL A 76 -1.33 17.13 -3.94
C VAL A 76 -1.08 15.73 -4.47
N PHE A 77 0.14 15.25 -4.38
CA PHE A 77 0.51 13.93 -4.85
C PHE A 77 1.11 13.07 -3.73
N THR A 78 0.63 11.83 -3.60
CA THR A 78 1.18 10.78 -2.73
C THR A 78 1.54 9.56 -3.58
N ALA A 79 2.82 9.20 -3.63
CA ALA A 79 3.30 8.14 -4.53
C ALA A 79 2.87 6.72 -4.11
N HIS A 80 2.87 6.39 -2.80
CA HIS A 80 2.70 5.07 -2.19
C HIS A 80 3.72 4.01 -2.60
N SER A 81 4.33 4.14 -3.74
CA SER A 81 5.46 3.36 -4.24
C SER A 81 6.18 4.15 -5.31
N LEU A 82 7.49 4.00 -5.39
CA LEU A 82 8.34 4.70 -6.35
C LEU A 82 8.88 3.72 -7.38
N GLY A 83 8.71 4.04 -8.66
CA GLY A 83 9.09 3.18 -9.79
C GLY A 83 10.58 2.84 -9.82
N VAL A 84 11.44 3.72 -9.29
CA VAL A 84 12.89 3.51 -9.19
C VAL A 84 13.31 2.32 -8.30
N PHE A 85 12.41 1.82 -7.43
CA PHE A 85 12.69 0.73 -6.49
C PHE A 85 11.92 -0.56 -6.79
N LEU A 86 11.21 -0.60 -7.90
CA LEU A 86 10.49 -1.82 -8.30
C LEU A 86 11.43 -2.75 -9.08
N ASP A 87 11.32 -4.03 -8.81
CA ASP A 87 11.95 -5.06 -9.65
C ASP A 87 11.39 -4.92 -11.07
N GLY A 88 12.30 -4.83 -12.07
CA GLY A 88 11.93 -4.53 -13.45
C GLY A 88 11.72 -3.04 -13.69
N TYR A 89 12.78 -2.24 -13.50
CA TYR A 89 12.81 -0.80 -13.75
C TYR A 89 12.05 -0.40 -15.03
N ASN A 90 10.95 0.31 -14.84
CA ASN A 90 10.15 0.87 -15.93
C ASN A 90 10.43 2.37 -16.05
N LYS A 91 11.28 2.71 -17.05
CA LYS A 91 11.68 4.09 -17.29
C LYS A 91 10.48 5.01 -17.54
N GLU A 92 9.49 4.54 -18.29
CA GLU A 92 8.29 5.33 -18.59
C GLU A 92 7.53 5.71 -17.31
N ARG A 93 7.37 4.77 -16.38
CA ARG A 93 6.75 5.06 -15.09
C ARG A 93 7.55 6.09 -14.28
N VAL A 94 8.88 5.95 -14.23
CA VAL A 94 9.76 6.88 -13.51
C VAL A 94 9.67 8.28 -14.11
N ASP A 95 9.69 8.39 -15.45
CA ASP A 95 9.54 9.67 -16.14
C ASP A 95 8.17 10.30 -15.87
N CYS A 96 7.10 9.51 -15.83
CA CYS A 96 5.76 9.98 -15.45
C CYS A 96 5.70 10.45 -14.00
N GLU A 97 6.25 9.67 -13.06
CA GLU A 97 6.29 10.04 -11.64
C GLU A 97 7.04 11.37 -11.44
N LYS A 98 8.19 11.54 -12.12
CA LYS A 98 8.94 12.80 -12.09
C LYS A 98 8.09 13.97 -12.57
N MET A 99 7.46 13.85 -13.73
CA MET A 99 6.59 14.89 -14.30
C MET A 99 5.44 15.27 -13.37
N ILE A 100 4.81 14.27 -12.72
CA ILE A 100 3.74 14.49 -11.74
C ILE A 100 4.27 15.27 -10.55
N MET A 101 5.41 14.86 -10.00
CA MET A 101 6.02 15.50 -8.84
C MET A 101 6.45 16.95 -9.12
N GLU A 102 7.07 17.20 -10.28
CA GLU A 102 7.49 18.54 -10.71
C GLU A 102 6.32 19.52 -10.90
N SER A 103 5.15 19.01 -11.30
CA SER A 103 3.96 19.83 -11.55
C SER A 103 2.99 19.90 -10.36
N SER A 104 3.14 19.05 -9.34
CA SER A 104 2.28 19.08 -8.16
C SER A 104 2.60 20.29 -7.26
N ASN A 105 1.58 20.81 -6.59
CA ASN A 105 1.77 21.90 -5.63
C ASN A 105 2.44 21.41 -4.35
N ILE A 106 2.15 20.18 -3.94
CA ILE A 106 2.70 19.53 -2.76
C ILE A 106 2.85 18.04 -3.06
N ILE A 107 3.96 17.47 -2.61
CA ILE A 107 4.19 16.03 -2.55
C ILE A 107 4.11 15.60 -1.09
N THR A 108 3.42 14.51 -0.78
CA THR A 108 3.46 13.94 0.56
C THR A 108 4.34 12.69 0.59
N ALA A 109 5.16 12.56 1.62
CA ALA A 109 5.98 11.40 1.90
C ALA A 109 5.63 10.83 3.28
N SER A 110 5.56 9.50 3.40
CA SER A 110 5.19 8.82 4.64
C SER A 110 6.31 8.83 5.70
N SER A 111 7.54 9.09 5.28
CA SER A 111 8.72 9.06 6.15
C SER A 111 9.84 9.98 5.61
N LYS A 112 10.80 10.31 6.49
CA LYS A 112 12.02 11.01 6.07
C LYS A 112 12.81 10.23 5.01
N TYR A 113 12.80 8.90 5.11
CA TYR A 113 13.47 8.05 4.15
C TYR A 113 12.84 8.20 2.76
N GLU A 114 11.51 8.12 2.66
CA GLU A 114 10.80 8.33 1.39
C GLU A 114 11.02 9.75 0.83
N SER A 115 10.98 10.79 1.68
CA SER A 115 11.31 12.15 1.27
C SER A 115 12.71 12.23 0.65
N SER A 116 13.72 11.65 1.31
CA SER A 116 15.08 11.61 0.79
C SER A 116 15.20 10.83 -0.53
N LEU A 117 14.43 9.74 -0.69
CA LEU A 117 14.39 8.99 -1.94
C LEU A 117 13.79 9.81 -3.08
N ILE A 118 12.70 10.52 -2.84
CA ILE A 118 12.06 11.40 -3.83
C ILE A 118 13.05 12.48 -4.25
N THR A 119 13.66 13.18 -3.30
CA THR A 119 14.64 14.22 -3.59
C THR A 119 15.83 13.70 -4.42
N ASN A 120 16.43 12.57 -4.00
CA ASN A 120 17.67 12.08 -4.61
C ASN A 120 17.44 11.35 -5.94
N SER A 121 16.31 10.65 -6.10
CA SER A 121 16.06 9.80 -7.28
C SER A 121 15.31 10.51 -8.40
N TYR A 122 14.49 11.51 -8.05
CA TYR A 122 13.70 12.27 -9.01
C TYR A 122 14.15 13.73 -9.16
N ASP A 123 15.16 14.17 -8.38
CA ASP A 123 15.68 15.54 -8.39
C ASP A 123 14.60 16.59 -8.04
N ILE A 124 13.82 16.29 -7.01
CA ILE A 124 12.71 17.13 -6.51
C ILE A 124 13.21 18.00 -5.34
N ASP A 125 12.82 19.29 -5.34
CA ASP A 125 13.15 20.18 -4.22
C ASP A 125 12.45 19.70 -2.93
N GLU A 126 13.21 19.50 -1.86
CA GLU A 126 12.73 19.06 -0.56
C GLU A 126 11.62 19.98 -0.01
N LYS A 127 11.62 21.26 -0.36
CA LYS A 127 10.61 22.24 0.07
C LYS A 127 9.21 21.93 -0.45
N SER A 128 9.10 21.20 -1.57
CA SER A 128 7.81 20.76 -2.12
C SER A 128 7.27 19.50 -1.45
N ILE A 129 8.06 18.88 -0.55
CA ILE A 129 7.72 17.61 0.09
C ILE A 129 7.30 17.85 1.55
N ILE A 130 6.10 17.40 1.90
CA ILE A 130 5.60 17.42 3.28
C ILE A 130 5.58 16.00 3.80
N GLN A 131 6.22 15.76 4.94
CA GLN A 131 6.18 14.47 5.59
C GLN A 131 4.87 14.30 6.36
N ILE A 132 4.05 13.33 5.93
CA ILE A 132 2.79 12.95 6.58
C ILE A 132 2.83 11.43 6.81
N PRO A 133 3.18 10.98 8.03
CA PRO A 133 3.16 9.55 8.34
C PRO A 133 1.74 9.00 8.32
N PRO A 134 1.55 7.71 7.99
CA PRO A 134 0.24 7.08 8.04
C PRO A 134 -0.40 7.23 9.42
N GLY A 135 -1.71 7.50 9.41
CA GLY A 135 -2.50 7.57 10.64
C GLY A 135 -2.74 6.18 11.24
N ILE A 136 -2.99 6.16 12.53
CA ILE A 136 -3.42 4.97 13.27
C ILE A 136 -4.69 5.30 14.04
N ASP A 137 -5.66 4.38 14.00
CA ASP A 137 -6.84 4.48 14.82
C ASP A 137 -6.51 4.15 16.28
N LYS A 138 -6.45 5.18 17.12
CA LYS A 138 -6.11 5.06 18.54
C LYS A 138 -7.24 4.47 19.39
N GLU A 139 -8.46 4.41 18.89
CA GLU A 139 -9.57 3.76 19.58
C GLU A 139 -9.50 2.23 19.39
N ILE A 140 -9.04 1.81 18.21
CA ILE A 140 -8.82 0.38 17.93
C ILE A 140 -7.50 -0.09 18.52
N PHE A 141 -6.38 0.57 18.18
CA PHE A 141 -5.03 0.14 18.56
C PHE A 141 -4.58 0.84 19.83
N THR A 142 -5.06 0.33 20.97
CA THR A 142 -4.66 0.77 22.31
C THR A 142 -3.70 -0.24 22.92
N TYR A 143 -2.68 0.26 23.60
CA TYR A 143 -1.79 -0.55 24.42
C TYR A 143 -2.41 -0.75 25.81
N ASP A 144 -2.54 -2.01 26.26
CA ASP A 144 -2.93 -2.35 27.62
C ASP A 144 -1.73 -2.96 28.35
N SER A 145 -1.24 -2.24 29.35
CA SER A 145 -0.10 -2.68 30.18
C SER A 145 -0.46 -3.78 31.19
N ASN A 146 -1.75 -4.07 31.39
CA ASN A 146 -2.21 -5.04 32.38
C ASN A 146 -2.38 -6.45 31.78
N LEU A 147 -2.29 -6.59 30.47
CA LEU A 147 -2.37 -7.88 29.81
C LEU A 147 -1.05 -8.66 29.98
N GLU A 148 -1.18 -9.92 30.41
CA GLU A 148 -0.06 -10.87 30.31
C GLU A 148 0.25 -11.13 28.84
N ARG A 149 1.53 -11.03 28.50
CA ARG A 149 2.00 -11.21 27.13
C ARG A 149 2.53 -12.60 26.91
N GLU A 150 2.12 -13.19 25.82
CA GLU A 150 2.73 -14.40 25.30
C GLU A 150 3.99 -14.06 24.49
N ASN A 151 4.90 -15.03 24.35
CA ASN A 151 6.09 -14.88 23.52
C ASN A 151 5.71 -15.06 22.04
N ILE A 152 5.09 -14.04 21.47
CA ILE A 152 4.61 -14.06 20.08
C ILE A 152 5.46 -13.12 19.23
N LEU A 153 5.93 -13.63 18.09
CA LEU A 153 6.43 -12.86 16.97
C LEU A 153 5.29 -12.68 15.95
N LEU A 154 4.93 -11.46 15.64
CA LEU A 154 3.81 -11.17 14.76
C LEU A 154 4.27 -10.54 13.45
N SER A 155 3.94 -11.17 12.32
CA SER A 155 4.18 -10.64 10.97
C SER A 155 2.84 -10.37 10.29
N VAL A 156 2.44 -9.09 10.20
CA VAL A 156 1.17 -8.67 9.59
C VAL A 156 1.42 -8.07 8.23
N GLY A 157 0.79 -8.64 7.21
CA GLY A 157 0.87 -8.13 5.84
C GLY A 157 0.48 -9.17 4.80
N ARG A 158 0.17 -8.71 3.59
CA ARG A 158 -0.11 -9.61 2.48
C ARG A 158 1.06 -10.58 2.27
N ILE A 159 0.75 -11.83 1.95
CA ILE A 159 1.77 -12.83 1.61
C ILE A 159 2.27 -12.54 0.19
N GLN A 160 3.44 -11.95 0.10
CA GLN A 160 4.12 -11.53 -1.13
C GLN A 160 5.62 -11.46 -0.90
N GLU A 161 6.43 -11.80 -1.89
CA GLU A 161 7.91 -11.73 -1.82
C GLU A 161 8.42 -10.37 -1.33
N GLN A 162 7.80 -9.27 -1.78
CA GLN A 162 8.14 -7.90 -1.35
C GLN A 162 7.99 -7.68 0.16
N LYS A 163 7.17 -8.49 0.86
CA LYS A 163 6.99 -8.44 2.32
C LYS A 163 8.01 -9.29 3.07
N ARG A 164 8.87 -10.02 2.35
CA ARG A 164 10.04 -10.73 2.86
C ARG A 164 9.74 -11.72 3.99
N GLN A 165 8.58 -12.41 3.96
CA GLN A 165 8.25 -13.42 4.98
C GLN A 165 9.28 -14.55 5.02
N MET A 166 9.94 -14.88 3.90
CA MET A 166 11.03 -15.85 3.87
C MET A 166 12.21 -15.46 4.77
N GLU A 167 12.53 -14.16 4.84
CA GLU A 167 13.58 -13.66 5.74
C GLU A 167 13.16 -13.77 7.22
N VAL A 168 11.86 -13.63 7.50
CA VAL A 168 11.33 -13.89 8.85
C VAL A 168 11.50 -15.37 9.22
N LEU A 169 11.21 -16.31 8.32
CA LEU A 169 11.44 -17.74 8.57
C LEU A 169 12.92 -18.06 8.84
N LYS A 170 13.83 -17.49 8.07
CA LYS A 170 15.28 -17.64 8.31
C LYS A 170 15.70 -17.07 9.67
N PHE A 171 15.13 -15.94 10.06
CA PHE A 171 15.33 -15.36 11.38
C PHE A 171 14.84 -16.31 12.47
N ILE A 172 13.64 -16.86 12.34
CA ILE A 172 13.03 -17.80 13.30
C ILE A 172 13.87 -19.06 13.44
N ASP A 173 14.38 -19.62 12.34
CA ASP A 173 15.27 -20.80 12.39
C ASP A 173 16.55 -20.55 13.22
N ASN A 174 17.07 -19.35 13.16
CA ASN A 174 18.20 -18.96 13.98
C ASN A 174 17.79 -18.66 15.44
N PHE A 175 16.66 -17.97 15.61
CA PHE A 175 16.18 -17.54 16.93
C PHE A 175 15.82 -18.72 17.82
N ARG A 176 15.22 -19.80 17.28
CA ARG A 176 14.89 -21.00 18.07
C ARG A 176 16.12 -21.71 18.69
N LYS A 177 17.32 -21.44 18.20
CA LYS A 177 18.58 -21.95 18.81
C LYS A 177 18.90 -21.27 20.13
N ILE A 178 18.28 -20.11 20.37
CA ILE A 178 18.46 -19.27 21.57
C ILE A 178 17.27 -19.47 22.51
N ASP A 179 16.06 -19.42 21.98
CA ASP A 179 14.81 -19.61 22.69
C ASP A 179 13.86 -20.47 21.86
N THR A 180 13.30 -21.50 22.48
CA THR A 180 12.32 -22.40 21.83
C THR A 180 10.89 -22.10 22.25
N ASN A 181 10.69 -21.26 23.28
CA ASN A 181 9.38 -20.96 23.85
C ASN A 181 8.78 -19.68 23.23
N PHE A 182 8.46 -19.77 21.93
CA PHE A 182 7.77 -18.69 21.21
C PHE A 182 6.88 -19.24 20.12
N LEU A 183 5.91 -18.46 19.69
CA LEU A 183 5.11 -18.66 18.47
C LEU A 183 5.35 -17.50 17.48
N CYS A 184 5.28 -17.80 16.20
CA CYS A 184 5.31 -16.81 15.15
C CYS A 184 4.04 -16.92 14.30
N TYR A 185 3.27 -15.85 14.25
CA TYR A 185 2.06 -15.77 13.45
C TYR A 185 2.29 -14.92 12.19
N PHE A 186 1.96 -15.51 11.04
CA PHE A 186 1.83 -14.80 9.77
C PHE A 186 0.36 -14.47 9.54
N VAL A 187 0.04 -13.18 9.57
CA VAL A 187 -1.32 -12.66 9.38
C VAL A 187 -1.41 -11.95 8.02
N GLY A 188 -2.32 -12.42 7.20
CA GLY A 188 -2.61 -11.91 5.85
C GLY A 188 -2.74 -13.03 4.83
N GLY A 189 -3.45 -12.76 3.76
CA GLY A 189 -3.65 -13.70 2.66
C GLY A 189 -2.64 -13.51 1.53
N PRO A 190 -2.54 -14.52 0.63
CA PRO A 190 -1.76 -14.42 -0.60
C PRO A 190 -2.32 -13.30 -1.50
N SER A 191 -1.42 -12.61 -2.20
CA SER A 191 -1.81 -11.49 -3.06
C SER A 191 -0.84 -11.33 -4.24
N GLY A 192 -1.37 -10.88 -5.38
CA GLY A 192 -0.63 -10.79 -6.62
C GLY A 192 -0.56 -12.11 -7.39
N LYS A 193 0.05 -12.10 -8.57
CA LYS A 193 0.11 -13.25 -9.50
C LYS A 193 0.83 -14.48 -8.90
N SER A 194 1.81 -14.28 -8.02
CA SER A 194 2.63 -15.33 -7.40
C SER A 194 2.33 -15.54 -5.90
N GLY A 195 1.30 -14.90 -5.35
CA GLY A 195 1.04 -14.95 -3.91
C GLY A 195 0.73 -16.35 -3.37
N ASP A 196 -0.07 -17.13 -4.11
CA ASP A 196 -0.41 -18.50 -3.72
C ASP A 196 0.82 -19.43 -3.79
N ASP A 197 1.63 -19.33 -4.84
CA ASP A 197 2.86 -20.12 -4.98
C ASP A 197 3.85 -19.75 -3.88
N TYR A 198 3.99 -18.48 -3.56
CA TYR A 198 4.85 -18.01 -2.48
C TYR A 198 4.38 -18.52 -1.10
N LEU A 199 3.06 -18.55 -0.85
CA LEU A 199 2.52 -19.15 0.38
C LEU A 199 2.84 -20.65 0.48
N ILE A 200 2.75 -21.39 -0.64
CA ILE A 200 3.13 -22.81 -0.70
C ILE A 200 4.61 -22.96 -0.39
N GLU A 201 5.47 -22.13 -0.98
CA GLU A 201 6.92 -22.13 -0.71
C GLU A 201 7.21 -21.89 0.77
N LEU A 202 6.60 -20.88 1.39
CA LEU A 202 6.76 -20.59 2.81
C LEU A 202 6.35 -21.78 3.69
N LYS A 203 5.21 -22.41 3.41
CA LYS A 203 4.74 -23.61 4.15
C LYS A 203 5.66 -24.81 3.98
N ASN A 204 6.24 -24.99 2.81
CA ASN A 204 7.23 -26.04 2.59
C ASN A 204 8.52 -25.77 3.37
N THR A 205 8.99 -24.51 3.36
CA THR A 205 10.16 -24.08 4.14
C THR A 205 9.96 -24.28 5.64
N VAL A 206 8.76 -24.01 6.18
CA VAL A 206 8.43 -24.30 7.59
C VAL A 206 8.65 -25.78 7.90
N LYS A 207 8.18 -26.70 7.04
CA LYS A 207 8.37 -28.15 7.20
C LYS A 207 9.83 -28.57 7.08
N GLU A 208 10.53 -28.08 6.07
CA GLU A 208 11.95 -28.37 5.83
C GLU A 208 12.82 -27.94 7.02
N LEU A 209 12.50 -26.82 7.61
CA LEU A 209 13.18 -26.30 8.79
C LEU A 209 12.66 -26.91 10.11
N ASN A 210 11.64 -27.78 10.08
CA ASN A 210 10.96 -28.32 11.27
C ASN A 210 10.49 -27.22 12.24
N LEU A 211 9.82 -26.22 11.71
CA LEU A 211 9.27 -25.07 12.45
C LEU A 211 7.75 -25.17 12.70
N ASP A 212 7.14 -26.32 12.40
CA ASP A 212 5.68 -26.52 12.47
C ASP A 212 5.11 -26.24 13.89
N SER A 213 5.91 -26.41 14.93
CA SER A 213 5.52 -26.10 16.32
C SER A 213 5.62 -24.63 16.68
N ASN A 214 6.32 -23.82 15.89
CA ASN A 214 6.61 -22.42 16.19
C ASN A 214 5.95 -21.45 15.23
N VAL A 215 5.46 -21.92 14.07
CA VAL A 215 4.98 -21.04 12.99
C VAL A 215 3.57 -21.40 12.58
N GLU A 216 2.68 -20.41 12.53
CA GLU A 216 1.32 -20.58 12.06
C GLU A 216 0.93 -19.47 11.06
N PHE A 217 0.18 -19.83 10.02
CA PHE A 217 -0.39 -18.92 9.03
C PHE A 217 -1.87 -18.75 9.31
N LEU A 218 -2.25 -17.59 9.87
CA LEU A 218 -3.62 -17.31 10.32
C LEU A 218 -4.55 -16.81 9.20
N GLY A 219 -4.00 -16.50 8.02
CA GLY A 219 -4.79 -15.91 6.94
C GLY A 219 -5.19 -14.47 7.22
N ASN A 220 -6.29 -14.03 6.58
CA ASN A 220 -6.81 -12.67 6.78
C ASN A 220 -7.56 -12.57 8.10
N LEU A 221 -7.18 -11.58 8.90
CA LEU A 221 -7.84 -11.24 10.16
C LEU A 221 -8.40 -9.81 10.08
N THR A 222 -9.42 -9.54 10.85
CA THR A 222 -9.96 -8.19 11.06
C THR A 222 -8.99 -7.34 11.89
N GLN A 223 -9.14 -6.02 11.83
CA GLN A 223 -8.34 -5.10 12.66
C GLN A 223 -8.48 -5.39 14.16
N THR A 224 -9.67 -5.79 14.60
CA THR A 224 -9.93 -6.15 16.01
C THR A 224 -9.16 -7.41 16.42
N GLU A 225 -9.14 -8.44 15.55
CA GLU A 225 -8.37 -9.66 15.82
C GLU A 225 -6.85 -9.39 15.81
N ILE A 226 -6.37 -8.56 14.88
CA ILE A 226 -4.97 -8.12 14.86
C ILE A 226 -4.60 -7.37 16.14
N LYS A 227 -5.48 -6.47 16.62
CA LYS A 227 -5.28 -5.78 17.90
C LYS A 227 -5.08 -6.76 19.06
N ILE A 228 -5.89 -7.82 19.12
CA ILE A 228 -5.78 -8.83 20.20
C ILE A 228 -4.39 -9.49 20.16
N LEU A 229 -3.88 -9.81 18.98
CA LEU A 229 -2.55 -10.41 18.81
C LEU A 229 -1.40 -9.43 19.09
N MET A 230 -1.65 -8.13 19.05
CA MET A 230 -0.64 -7.07 19.31
C MET A 230 -0.52 -6.69 20.79
N ASN A 231 -1.50 -7.05 21.60
CA ASN A 231 -1.52 -6.81 23.05
C ASN A 231 -1.06 -8.02 23.84
#